data_7e748dd5e525ce9da93f8691eb380049
#
_entry.id   7e748dd5e525ce9da93f8691eb380049
#
_cell.length_a   1.000
_cell.length_b   1.000
_cell.length_c   1.000
_cell.angle_alpha   90.00
_cell.angle_beta   90.00
_cell.angle_gamma   90.00
#
_symmetry.space_group_name_H-M   'P 1'
#
loop_
_entity.id
_entity.type
_entity.pdbx_description
1 polymer ?
#
loop_
_entity_poly.entity_id
_entity_poly.type
_entity_poly.pdbx_seq_one_letter_code
_entity_poly.pdbx_strand_id
1 'polypeptide(L)'
;MQFSNKQVLIVEDQRPFLLLLKGLMHSMGASDVVTKSSAEQAVSLCKKHKFDIVICDLHLGADNKNGYELIEELRTRRLISPTSVFILISADSARPIVLGSIERRPDDFLIKPFSQVQLKSRIVRAWQKRQFLQQAFSLIEQGEINSAIDHIEALLDAPSHYKGHCEQLLVELYWRIKQPDKALDVLRDYIDGKPVLWAQIAIGKTYLLLKEY
;
A
#
# COMPACT_ATOMS: atom_id res chain seq x y z
N MET A 1 11.51 0.16 14.41
CA MET A 1 10.10 -0.21 14.68
C MET A 1 10.11 -1.33 15.71
N GLN A 2 9.36 -1.19 16.80
CA GLN A 2 9.11 -2.25 17.78
C GLN A 2 7.76 -2.90 17.46
N PHE A 3 7.72 -4.21 17.42
CA PHE A 3 6.49 -4.97 17.09
C PHE A 3 5.60 -5.23 18.31
N SER A 4 6.15 -5.13 19.53
CA SER A 4 5.44 -5.40 20.79
C SER A 4 4.15 -4.60 21.00
N ASN A 5 4.11 -3.37 20.44
CA ASN A 5 2.96 -2.46 20.59
C ASN A 5 2.13 -2.39 19.29
N LYS A 6 2.24 -3.39 18.41
CA LYS A 6 1.55 -3.40 17.12
C LYS A 6 0.49 -4.49 17.06
N GLN A 7 -0.70 -4.09 16.62
CA GLN A 7 -1.78 -5.01 16.34
C GLN A 7 -1.63 -5.57 14.92
N VAL A 8 -1.48 -6.89 14.83
CA VAL A 8 -1.21 -7.59 13.57
C VAL A 8 -2.40 -8.47 13.21
N LEU A 9 -2.88 -8.32 11.98
CA LEU A 9 -3.84 -9.22 11.35
C LEU A 9 -3.14 -10.05 10.28
N ILE A 10 -3.30 -11.36 10.34
CA ILE A 10 -2.87 -12.30 9.30
C ILE A 10 -4.12 -12.91 8.66
N VAL A 11 -4.19 -12.86 7.32
CA VAL A 11 -5.27 -13.45 6.53
C VAL A 11 -4.67 -14.49 5.58
N GLU A 12 -4.95 -15.76 5.85
CA GLU A 12 -4.34 -16.90 5.15
C GLU A 12 -5.26 -18.12 5.31
N ASP A 13 -5.68 -18.74 4.22
CA ASP A 13 -6.60 -19.89 4.23
C ASP A 13 -5.88 -21.21 4.56
N GLN A 14 -4.59 -21.32 4.25
CA GLN A 14 -3.79 -22.51 4.52
C GLN A 14 -3.26 -22.50 5.95
N ARG A 15 -3.88 -23.30 6.81
CA ARG A 15 -3.57 -23.37 8.24
C ARG A 15 -2.08 -23.57 8.59
N PRO A 16 -1.30 -24.43 7.88
CA PRO A 16 0.14 -24.56 8.17
C PRO A 16 0.91 -23.26 7.95
N PHE A 17 0.63 -22.54 6.88
CA PHE A 17 1.30 -21.30 6.55
C PHE A 17 0.84 -20.15 7.47
N LEU A 18 -0.44 -20.11 7.83
CA LEU A 18 -0.97 -19.19 8.84
C LEU A 18 -0.24 -19.33 10.18
N LEU A 19 -0.04 -20.57 10.66
CA LEU A 19 0.70 -20.82 11.90
C LEU A 19 2.17 -20.43 11.80
N LEU A 20 2.81 -20.67 10.64
CA LEU A 20 4.16 -20.22 10.36
C LEU A 20 4.26 -18.69 10.45
N LEU A 21 3.40 -17.96 9.76
CA LEU A 21 3.37 -16.48 9.80
C LEU A 21 3.17 -15.96 11.22
N LYS A 22 2.22 -16.55 11.96
CA LYS A 22 1.98 -16.19 13.36
C LYS A 22 3.23 -16.39 14.21
N GLY A 23 3.91 -17.53 14.07
CA GLY A 23 5.17 -17.81 14.75
C GLY A 23 6.28 -16.81 14.40
N LEU A 24 6.42 -16.44 13.10
CA LEU A 24 7.37 -15.43 12.65
C LEU A 24 7.08 -14.06 13.29
N MET A 25 5.82 -13.63 13.35
CA MET A 25 5.45 -12.36 13.98
C MET A 25 5.75 -12.35 15.49
N HIS A 26 5.43 -13.43 16.20
CA HIS A 26 5.77 -13.56 17.62
C HIS A 26 7.30 -13.55 17.85
N SER A 27 8.06 -14.26 17.02
CA SER A 27 9.54 -14.26 17.12
C SER A 27 10.17 -12.90 16.83
N MET A 28 9.49 -12.03 16.09
CA MET A 28 9.88 -10.63 15.89
C MET A 28 9.42 -9.70 17.03
N GLY A 29 8.72 -10.23 18.04
CA GLY A 29 8.27 -9.53 19.23
C GLY A 29 6.83 -8.97 19.16
N ALA A 30 6.02 -9.36 18.17
CA ALA A 30 4.62 -8.99 18.14
C ALA A 30 3.84 -9.80 19.21
N SER A 31 3.16 -9.10 20.14
CA SER A 31 2.37 -9.71 21.20
C SER A 31 0.91 -9.96 20.77
N ASP A 32 0.35 -9.04 19.97
CA ASP A 32 -1.04 -9.07 19.53
C ASP A 32 -1.12 -9.47 18.04
N VAL A 33 -1.33 -10.76 17.78
CA VAL A 33 -1.42 -11.34 16.44
C VAL A 33 -2.73 -12.11 16.29
N VAL A 34 -3.64 -11.54 15.53
CA VAL A 34 -4.93 -12.15 15.21
C VAL A 34 -4.88 -12.77 13.82
N THR A 35 -5.54 -13.92 13.65
CA THR A 35 -5.54 -14.65 12.38
C THR A 35 -6.96 -14.86 11.87
N LYS A 36 -7.15 -14.79 10.55
CA LYS A 36 -8.38 -15.09 9.84
C LYS A 36 -8.09 -15.92 8.59
N SER A 37 -9.04 -16.75 8.19
CA SER A 37 -8.88 -17.64 7.03
C SER A 37 -9.58 -17.13 5.77
N SER A 38 -10.32 -16.00 5.85
CA SER A 38 -10.98 -15.41 4.68
C SER A 38 -11.02 -13.88 4.75
N ALA A 39 -11.19 -13.25 3.60
CA ALA A 39 -11.33 -11.80 3.48
C ALA A 39 -12.57 -11.28 4.23
N GLU A 40 -13.70 -11.99 4.19
CA GLU A 40 -14.96 -11.62 4.84
C GLU A 40 -14.80 -11.58 6.36
N GLN A 41 -14.11 -12.59 6.92
CA GLN A 41 -13.80 -12.61 8.35
C GLN A 41 -12.88 -11.45 8.74
N ALA A 42 -11.89 -11.12 7.90
CA ALA A 42 -11.00 -9.98 8.11
C ALA A 42 -11.76 -8.65 8.08
N VAL A 43 -12.63 -8.43 7.08
CA VAL A 43 -13.49 -7.25 7.00
C VAL A 43 -14.39 -7.13 8.22
N SER A 44 -15.04 -8.23 8.63
CA SER A 44 -15.92 -8.25 9.82
C SER A 44 -15.16 -7.87 11.09
N LEU A 45 -13.93 -8.34 11.21
CA LEU A 45 -13.07 -8.03 12.36
C LEU A 45 -12.61 -6.56 12.34
N CYS A 46 -12.17 -6.03 11.18
CA CYS A 46 -11.70 -4.66 11.02
C CYS A 46 -12.80 -3.60 11.26
N LYS A 47 -14.08 -3.97 11.23
CA LYS A 47 -15.18 -3.10 11.69
C LYS A 47 -15.13 -2.82 13.19
N LYS A 48 -14.56 -3.71 13.98
CA LYS A 48 -14.55 -3.66 15.44
C LYS A 48 -13.17 -3.32 16.02
N HIS A 49 -12.13 -3.68 15.30
CA HIS A 49 -10.73 -3.54 15.73
C HIS A 49 -9.89 -2.88 14.65
N LYS A 50 -8.92 -2.06 15.07
CA LYS A 50 -7.95 -1.44 14.16
C LYS A 50 -6.64 -2.24 14.20
N PHE A 51 -6.01 -2.40 13.05
CA PHE A 51 -4.74 -3.11 12.91
C PHE A 51 -3.68 -2.19 12.33
N ASP A 52 -2.48 -2.26 12.88
CA ASP A 52 -1.31 -1.53 12.39
C ASP A 52 -0.68 -2.22 11.18
N ILE A 53 -0.72 -3.55 11.17
CA ILE A 53 -0.12 -4.39 10.13
C ILE A 53 -1.13 -5.44 9.70
N VAL A 54 -1.36 -5.51 8.41
CA VAL A 54 -2.14 -6.59 7.77
C VAL A 54 -1.21 -7.37 6.85
N ILE A 55 -1.12 -8.66 7.05
CA ILE A 55 -0.39 -9.59 6.18
C ILE A 55 -1.44 -10.51 5.56
N CYS A 56 -1.54 -10.51 4.23
CA CYS A 56 -2.60 -11.21 3.53
C CYS A 56 -2.05 -12.06 2.40
N ASP A 57 -2.50 -13.31 2.29
CA ASP A 57 -2.30 -14.08 1.06
C ASP A 57 -3.09 -13.43 -0.08
N LEU A 58 -2.51 -13.46 -1.27
CA LEU A 58 -3.19 -13.03 -2.47
C LEU A 58 -4.40 -13.92 -2.80
N HIS A 59 -4.25 -15.23 -2.62
CA HIS A 59 -5.27 -16.23 -2.93
C HIS A 59 -5.88 -16.80 -1.65
N LEU A 60 -7.11 -16.45 -1.34
CA LEU A 60 -7.83 -16.85 -0.12
C LEU A 60 -8.93 -17.90 -0.42
N GLY A 61 -8.63 -18.85 -1.31
CA GLY A 61 -9.60 -19.86 -1.78
C GLY A 61 -10.35 -19.43 -3.06
N ALA A 62 -10.93 -20.41 -3.77
CA ALA A 62 -11.46 -20.22 -5.11
C ALA A 62 -12.69 -19.31 -5.20
N ASP A 63 -13.53 -19.29 -4.15
CA ASP A 63 -14.81 -18.55 -4.14
C ASP A 63 -14.77 -17.30 -3.25
N ASN A 64 -13.60 -16.95 -2.71
CA ASN A 64 -13.44 -15.81 -1.79
C ASN A 64 -12.79 -14.63 -2.48
N LYS A 65 -13.00 -13.44 -1.91
CA LYS A 65 -12.26 -12.24 -2.31
C LYS A 65 -10.76 -12.49 -2.18
N ASN A 66 -10.01 -12.05 -3.19
CA ASN A 66 -8.55 -12.09 -3.13
C ASN A 66 -7.97 -10.96 -2.26
N GLY A 67 -6.65 -11.00 -2.02
CA GLY A 67 -5.98 -10.02 -1.17
C GLY A 67 -6.02 -8.58 -1.71
N TYR A 68 -6.14 -8.38 -3.04
CA TYR A 68 -6.32 -7.04 -3.63
C TYR A 68 -7.71 -6.49 -3.36
N GLU A 69 -8.73 -7.31 -3.52
CA GLU A 69 -10.12 -6.92 -3.22
C GLU A 69 -10.29 -6.62 -1.74
N LEU A 70 -9.60 -7.38 -0.88
CA LEU A 70 -9.59 -7.13 0.56
C LEU A 70 -8.99 -5.76 0.90
N ILE A 71 -7.79 -5.43 0.41
CA ILE A 71 -7.18 -4.14 0.73
C ILE A 71 -8.00 -2.97 0.17
N GLU A 72 -8.53 -3.11 -1.05
CA GLU A 72 -9.38 -2.08 -1.65
C GLU A 72 -10.61 -1.82 -0.78
N GLU A 73 -11.29 -2.88 -0.30
CA GLU A 73 -12.44 -2.74 0.60
C GLU A 73 -12.04 -2.10 1.92
N LEU A 74 -10.94 -2.56 2.55
CA LEU A 74 -10.49 -2.05 3.84
C LEU A 74 -10.14 -0.55 3.76
N ARG A 75 -9.49 -0.11 2.70
CA ARG A 75 -9.12 1.30 2.48
C ARG A 75 -10.34 2.15 2.10
N THR A 76 -11.15 1.71 1.14
CA THR A 76 -12.33 2.44 0.68
C THR A 76 -13.33 2.67 1.81
N ARG A 77 -13.52 1.68 2.68
CA ARG A 77 -14.43 1.75 3.83
C ARG A 77 -13.79 2.31 5.09
N ARG A 78 -12.52 2.75 5.03
CA ARG A 78 -11.75 3.29 6.16
C ARG A 78 -11.71 2.35 7.37
N LEU A 79 -11.65 1.04 7.12
CA LEU A 79 -11.62 0.01 8.15
C LEU A 79 -10.23 -0.17 8.78
N ILE A 80 -9.19 0.24 8.07
CA ILE A 80 -7.80 0.34 8.57
C ILE A 80 -7.34 1.80 8.52
N SER A 81 -6.36 2.15 9.35
CA SER A 81 -5.80 3.52 9.40
C SER A 81 -5.05 3.85 8.11
N PRO A 82 -4.96 5.13 7.71
CA PRO A 82 -4.05 5.60 6.65
C PRO A 82 -2.61 5.14 6.84
N THR A 83 -2.18 5.01 8.09
CA THR A 83 -0.83 4.57 8.48
C THR A 83 -0.67 3.05 8.58
N SER A 84 -1.75 2.28 8.53
CA SER A 84 -1.68 0.82 8.58
C SER A 84 -0.93 0.27 7.36
N VAL A 85 0.00 -0.64 7.61
CA VAL A 85 0.77 -1.33 6.58
C VAL A 85 0.00 -2.55 6.09
N PHE A 86 -0.05 -2.76 4.78
CA PHE A 86 -0.63 -3.94 4.15
C PHE A 86 0.41 -4.64 3.28
N ILE A 87 0.78 -5.85 3.66
CA ILE A 87 1.71 -6.70 2.91
C ILE A 87 0.93 -7.82 2.23
N LEU A 88 1.02 -7.91 0.90
CA LEU A 88 0.54 -9.05 0.16
C LEU A 88 1.60 -10.13 0.06
N ILE A 89 1.17 -11.38 0.22
CA ILE A 89 2.02 -12.56 0.05
C ILE A 89 1.43 -13.42 -1.06
N SER A 90 2.28 -14.01 -1.89
CA SER A 90 1.84 -14.94 -2.96
C SER A 90 2.90 -15.98 -3.27
N ALA A 91 2.47 -17.14 -3.71
CA ALA A 91 3.34 -18.14 -4.36
C ALA A 91 3.66 -17.78 -5.82
N ASP A 92 2.85 -16.92 -6.43
CA ASP A 92 3.05 -16.47 -7.81
C ASP A 92 4.11 -15.36 -7.87
N SER A 93 5.09 -15.52 -8.75
CA SER A 93 6.13 -14.53 -9.02
C SER A 93 5.66 -13.38 -9.92
N ALA A 94 4.59 -13.57 -10.67
CA ALA A 94 4.00 -12.53 -11.48
C ALA A 94 3.36 -11.47 -10.57
N ARG A 95 4.00 -10.31 -10.46
CA ARG A 95 3.39 -9.16 -9.77
C ARG A 95 2.28 -8.61 -10.65
N PRO A 96 1.01 -8.73 -10.28
CA PRO A 96 -0.05 -8.10 -11.04
C PRO A 96 0.21 -6.59 -11.08
N ILE A 97 0.00 -6.01 -12.26
CA ILE A 97 -0.05 -4.54 -12.38
C ILE A 97 -1.30 -4.09 -11.64
N VAL A 98 -1.12 -3.50 -10.47
CA VAL A 98 -2.24 -3.01 -9.66
C VAL A 98 -2.73 -1.71 -10.28
N LEU A 99 -3.81 -1.80 -11.01
CA LEU A 99 -4.54 -0.67 -11.55
C LEU A 99 -5.45 -0.13 -10.42
N GLY A 100 -5.03 0.88 -9.72
CA GLY A 100 -5.77 1.49 -8.63
C GLY A 100 -5.00 2.66 -8.06
N SER A 101 -5.65 3.49 -7.27
CA SER A 101 -4.97 4.62 -6.63
C SER A 101 -3.94 4.15 -5.62
N ILE A 102 -2.84 4.88 -5.51
CA ILE A 102 -1.65 4.48 -4.73
C ILE A 102 -1.97 4.27 -3.24
N GLU A 103 -2.89 5.04 -2.68
CA GLU A 103 -3.29 4.90 -1.29
C GLU A 103 -4.07 3.61 -1.01
N ARG A 104 -4.65 2.98 -2.05
CA ARG A 104 -5.41 1.73 -1.95
C ARG A 104 -4.60 0.49 -2.29
N ARG A 105 -3.37 0.66 -2.80
CA ARG A 105 -2.47 -0.46 -3.13
C ARG A 105 -1.85 -1.06 -1.88
N PRO A 106 -1.42 -2.34 -1.95
CA PRO A 106 -0.54 -2.92 -0.94
C PRO A 106 0.74 -2.10 -0.82
N ASP A 107 1.28 -2.04 0.38
CA ASP A 107 2.53 -1.30 0.63
C ASP A 107 3.76 -2.04 0.13
N ASP A 108 3.69 -3.37 0.14
CA ASP A 108 4.71 -4.24 -0.42
C ASP A 108 4.13 -5.61 -0.78
N PHE A 109 4.90 -6.37 -1.56
CA PHE A 109 4.56 -7.68 -2.05
C PHE A 109 5.70 -8.65 -1.74
N LEU A 110 5.39 -9.82 -1.17
CA LEU A 110 6.37 -10.82 -0.77
C LEU A 110 6.05 -12.17 -1.41
N ILE A 111 7.04 -12.73 -2.12
CA ILE A 111 6.89 -14.02 -2.83
C ILE A 111 7.29 -15.16 -1.90
N LYS A 112 6.46 -16.20 -1.81
CA LYS A 112 6.78 -17.45 -1.10
C LYS A 112 7.80 -18.27 -1.93
N PRO A 113 8.81 -18.92 -1.32
CA PRO A 113 9.16 -18.89 0.11
C PRO A 113 9.98 -17.64 0.49
N PHE A 114 9.91 -17.21 1.72
CA PHE A 114 10.68 -16.09 2.25
C PHE A 114 11.15 -16.35 3.68
N SER A 115 12.22 -15.65 4.07
CA SER A 115 12.76 -15.70 5.42
C SER A 115 12.10 -14.66 6.35
N GLN A 116 12.24 -14.88 7.66
CA GLN A 116 11.85 -13.90 8.69
C GLN A 116 12.51 -12.53 8.46
N VAL A 117 13.78 -12.51 8.06
CA VAL A 117 14.53 -11.28 7.80
C VAL A 117 13.91 -10.51 6.64
N GLN A 118 13.51 -11.20 5.57
CA GLN A 118 12.84 -10.58 4.43
C GLN A 118 11.48 -10.01 4.83
N LEU A 119 10.64 -10.76 5.54
CA LEU A 119 9.35 -10.29 6.02
C LEU A 119 9.51 -9.04 6.92
N LYS A 120 10.43 -9.10 7.90
CA LYS A 120 10.73 -7.96 8.79
C LYS A 120 11.15 -6.72 8.00
N SER A 121 12.09 -6.88 7.07
CA SER A 121 12.60 -5.78 6.25
C SER A 121 11.48 -5.10 5.43
N ARG A 122 10.59 -5.91 4.83
CA ARG A 122 9.46 -5.40 4.05
C ARG A 122 8.48 -4.62 4.92
N ILE A 123 8.09 -5.18 6.07
CA ILE A 123 7.18 -4.49 7.01
C ILE A 123 7.78 -3.17 7.51
N VAL A 124 9.06 -3.18 7.92
CA VAL A 124 9.72 -1.97 8.43
C VAL A 124 9.80 -0.88 7.37
N ARG A 125 10.18 -1.23 6.14
CA ARG A 125 10.24 -0.28 5.02
C ARG A 125 8.87 0.30 4.69
N ALA A 126 7.85 -0.55 4.61
CA ALA A 126 6.48 -0.13 4.35
C ALA A 126 5.95 0.78 5.47
N TRP A 127 6.25 0.44 6.73
CA TRP A 127 5.91 1.27 7.89
C TRP A 127 6.55 2.65 7.81
N GLN A 128 7.85 2.74 7.57
CA GLN A 128 8.57 4.01 7.47
C GLN A 128 7.99 4.89 6.35
N LYS A 129 7.70 4.30 5.18
CA LYS A 129 7.04 5.01 4.08
C LYS A 129 5.66 5.54 4.49
N ARG A 130 4.82 4.71 5.14
CA ARG A 130 3.49 5.14 5.60
C ARG A 130 3.55 6.24 6.65
N GLN A 131 4.52 6.17 7.58
CA GLN A 131 4.72 7.24 8.56
C GLN A 131 5.16 8.55 7.88
N PHE A 132 6.06 8.49 6.92
CA PHE A 132 6.51 9.66 6.17
C PHE A 132 5.37 10.35 5.41
N LEU A 133 4.48 9.56 4.79
CA LEU A 133 3.33 10.06 4.02
C LEU A 133 2.05 10.18 4.86
N GLN A 134 2.11 10.03 6.18
CA GLN A 134 0.94 9.95 7.06
C GLN A 134 -0.02 11.13 6.88
N GLN A 135 0.49 12.35 6.87
CA GLN A 135 -0.33 13.55 6.77
C GLN A 135 -1.01 13.63 5.40
N ALA A 136 -0.27 13.33 4.33
CA ALA A 136 -0.84 13.30 2.98
C ALA A 136 -2.01 12.30 2.88
N PHE A 137 -1.82 11.07 3.37
CA PHE A 137 -2.90 10.07 3.37
C PHE A 137 -4.10 10.48 4.23
N SER A 138 -3.88 11.14 5.37
CA SER A 138 -4.96 11.64 6.21
C SER A 138 -5.77 12.72 5.52
N LEU A 139 -5.12 13.67 4.85
CA LEU A 139 -5.78 14.72 4.06
C LEU A 139 -6.59 14.13 2.89
N ILE A 140 -6.03 13.13 2.20
CA ILE A 140 -6.74 12.41 1.12
C ILE A 140 -8.00 11.72 1.65
N GLU A 141 -7.94 11.08 2.82
CA GLU A 141 -9.12 10.45 3.46
C GLU A 141 -10.19 11.48 3.85
N GLN A 142 -9.79 12.68 4.23
CA GLN A 142 -10.70 13.78 4.56
C GLN A 142 -11.32 14.42 3.32
N GLY A 143 -10.78 14.13 2.12
CA GLY A 143 -11.18 14.72 0.86
C GLY A 143 -10.50 16.06 0.56
N GLU A 144 -9.52 16.45 1.39
CA GLU A 144 -8.74 17.69 1.25
C GLU A 144 -7.60 17.52 0.24
N ILE A 145 -7.95 17.30 -1.02
CA ILE A 145 -6.98 16.91 -2.05
C ILE A 145 -5.95 18.03 -2.32
N ASN A 146 -6.37 19.30 -2.35
CA ASN A 146 -5.45 20.41 -2.56
C ASN A 146 -4.46 20.54 -1.39
N SER A 147 -4.91 20.44 -0.15
CA SER A 147 -4.02 20.45 1.02
C SER A 147 -3.06 19.26 1.02
N ALA A 148 -3.48 18.11 0.50
CA ALA A 148 -2.58 16.96 0.33
C ALA A 148 -1.51 17.23 -0.73
N ILE A 149 -1.85 17.89 -1.84
CA ILE A 149 -0.90 18.32 -2.88
C ILE A 149 0.13 19.27 -2.28
N ASP A 150 -0.32 20.36 -1.65
CA ASP A 150 0.56 21.37 -1.04
C ASP A 150 1.53 20.73 -0.03
N HIS A 151 1.03 19.79 0.77
CA HIS A 151 1.86 19.06 1.73
C HIS A 151 2.91 18.18 1.04
N ILE A 152 2.57 17.48 -0.05
CA ILE A 152 3.51 16.61 -0.77
C ILE A 152 4.55 17.45 -1.50
N GLU A 153 4.17 18.58 -2.09
CA GLU A 153 5.09 19.52 -2.72
C GLU A 153 6.13 20.02 -1.71
N ALA A 154 5.70 20.43 -0.51
CA ALA A 154 6.60 20.82 0.58
C ALA A 154 7.55 19.68 1.02
N LEU A 155 7.12 18.41 0.94
CA LEU A 155 8.01 17.27 1.21
C LEU A 155 9.07 17.07 0.12
N LEU A 156 8.83 17.54 -1.09
CA LEU A 156 9.76 17.45 -2.22
C LEU A 156 10.86 18.54 -2.19
N ASP A 157 10.69 19.62 -1.41
CA ASP A 157 11.68 20.67 -1.24
C ASP A 157 12.96 20.17 -0.55
N ALA A 158 12.87 19.07 0.19
CA ALA A 158 14.02 18.45 0.85
C ALA A 158 14.38 17.10 0.20
N PRO A 159 15.67 16.76 0.10
CA PRO A 159 16.11 15.46 -0.39
C PRO A 159 15.53 14.32 0.47
N SER A 160 14.86 13.35 -0.17
CA SER A 160 14.26 12.23 0.53
C SER A 160 14.38 10.94 -0.26
N HIS A 161 14.61 9.82 0.44
CA HIS A 161 14.51 8.48 -0.14
C HIS A 161 13.09 8.14 -0.66
N TYR A 162 12.10 8.92 -0.27
CA TYR A 162 10.70 8.74 -0.67
C TYR A 162 10.26 9.67 -1.81
N LYS A 163 11.21 10.44 -2.42
CA LYS A 163 10.92 11.36 -3.53
C LYS A 163 10.02 10.71 -4.59
N GLY A 164 10.43 9.57 -5.14
CA GLY A 164 9.63 8.90 -6.17
C GLY A 164 8.24 8.43 -5.72
N HIS A 165 8.02 8.20 -4.41
CA HIS A 165 6.69 7.89 -3.87
C HIS A 165 5.83 9.16 -3.74
N CYS A 166 6.44 10.28 -3.36
CA CYS A 166 5.79 11.59 -3.34
C CYS A 166 5.34 11.98 -4.75
N GLU A 167 6.25 11.90 -5.73
CA GLU A 167 5.96 12.23 -7.12
C GLU A 167 4.86 11.34 -7.70
N GLN A 168 4.89 10.03 -7.42
CA GLN A 168 3.83 9.12 -7.86
C GLN A 168 2.47 9.48 -7.26
N LEU A 169 2.42 9.81 -5.97
CA LEU A 169 1.19 10.21 -5.30
C LEU A 169 0.71 11.56 -5.83
N LEU A 170 1.60 12.51 -6.04
CA LEU A 170 1.31 13.84 -6.57
C LEU A 170 0.66 13.76 -7.97
N VAL A 171 1.25 12.96 -8.87
CA VAL A 171 0.70 12.69 -10.21
C VAL A 171 -0.74 12.16 -10.13
N GLU A 172 -1.01 11.20 -9.24
CA GLU A 172 -2.36 10.67 -9.06
C GLU A 172 -3.35 11.71 -8.51
N LEU A 173 -2.90 12.59 -7.62
CA LEU A 173 -3.74 13.66 -7.09
C LEU A 173 -4.06 14.70 -8.16
N TYR A 174 -3.10 15.08 -8.99
CA TYR A 174 -3.36 15.99 -10.10
C TYR A 174 -4.37 15.40 -11.11
N TRP A 175 -4.32 14.09 -11.40
CA TRP A 175 -5.36 13.47 -12.22
C TRP A 175 -6.74 13.56 -11.57
N ARG A 176 -6.84 13.40 -10.24
CA ARG A 176 -8.13 13.49 -9.51
C ARG A 176 -8.76 14.88 -9.60
N ILE A 177 -7.93 15.93 -9.55
CA ILE A 177 -8.40 17.31 -9.67
C ILE A 177 -8.43 17.80 -11.12
N LYS A 178 -8.31 16.89 -12.10
CA LYS A 178 -8.36 17.19 -13.54
C LYS A 178 -7.31 18.22 -13.99
N GLN A 179 -6.10 18.10 -13.48
CA GLN A 179 -4.94 18.91 -13.88
C GLN A 179 -3.81 18.03 -14.46
N PRO A 180 -4.04 17.34 -15.62
CA PRO A 180 -3.05 16.45 -16.20
C PRO A 180 -1.78 17.18 -16.66
N ASP A 181 -1.86 18.49 -16.98
CA ASP A 181 -0.68 19.30 -17.33
C ASP A 181 0.33 19.33 -16.15
N LYS A 182 -0.15 19.56 -14.92
CA LYS A 182 0.70 19.54 -13.73
C LYS A 182 1.25 18.15 -13.44
N ALA A 183 0.47 17.10 -13.70
CA ALA A 183 0.98 15.74 -13.61
C ALA A 183 2.12 15.49 -14.60
N LEU A 184 2.02 16.04 -15.83
CA LEU A 184 3.08 15.94 -16.83
C LEU A 184 4.34 16.71 -16.39
N ASP A 185 4.20 17.87 -15.74
CA ASP A 185 5.33 18.63 -15.20
C ASP A 185 6.14 17.80 -14.18
N VAL A 186 5.46 17.09 -13.27
CA VAL A 186 6.10 16.18 -12.30
C VAL A 186 6.81 15.02 -13.02
N LEU A 187 6.27 14.55 -14.14
CA LEU A 187 6.82 13.43 -14.91
C LEU A 187 7.94 13.82 -15.87
N ARG A 188 8.23 15.11 -16.05
CA ARG A 188 9.18 15.62 -17.04
C ARG A 188 10.57 14.98 -16.92
N ASP A 189 11.10 14.86 -15.71
CA ASP A 189 12.42 14.25 -15.46
C ASP A 189 12.48 12.75 -15.82
N TYR A 190 11.32 12.09 -15.94
CA TYR A 190 11.20 10.67 -16.29
C TYR A 190 11.02 10.43 -17.79
N ILE A 191 10.69 11.46 -18.59
CA ILE A 191 10.48 11.34 -20.04
C ILE A 191 11.82 11.06 -20.71
N ASP A 192 12.86 11.83 -20.37
CA ASP A 192 14.20 11.73 -20.95
C ASP A 192 15.19 10.96 -20.06
N GLY A 193 14.72 10.48 -18.89
CA GLY A 193 15.53 9.82 -17.89
C GLY A 193 15.61 8.30 -18.05
N LYS A 194 16.19 7.63 -17.03
CA LYS A 194 16.19 6.17 -16.98
C LYS A 194 14.74 5.65 -16.88
N PRO A 195 14.39 4.60 -17.64
CA PRO A 195 13.03 4.08 -17.64
C PRO A 195 12.65 3.53 -16.26
N VAL A 196 11.62 4.11 -15.68
CA VAL A 196 11.01 3.66 -14.42
C VAL A 196 9.58 3.25 -14.73
N LEU A 197 9.24 2.00 -14.51
CA LEU A 197 7.98 1.39 -14.98
C LEU A 197 6.74 2.19 -14.58
N TRP A 198 6.64 2.64 -13.30
CA TRP A 198 5.48 3.39 -12.86
C TRP A 198 5.35 4.73 -13.60
N ALA A 199 6.48 5.40 -13.87
CA ALA A 199 6.50 6.69 -14.57
C ALA A 199 6.11 6.52 -16.04
N GLN A 200 6.59 5.48 -16.72
CA GLN A 200 6.19 5.19 -18.11
C GLN A 200 4.67 4.96 -18.23
N ILE A 201 4.09 4.20 -17.29
CA ILE A 201 2.63 3.99 -17.25
C ILE A 201 1.92 5.33 -16.97
N ALA A 202 2.43 6.13 -16.04
CA ALA A 202 1.87 7.42 -15.69
C ALA A 202 1.93 8.42 -16.85
N ILE A 203 3.05 8.48 -17.57
CA ILE A 203 3.22 9.31 -18.77
C ILE A 203 2.18 8.96 -19.82
N GLY A 204 2.05 7.66 -20.16
CA GLY A 204 1.05 7.20 -21.14
C GLY A 204 -0.38 7.57 -20.75
N LYS A 205 -0.74 7.38 -19.47
CA LYS A 205 -2.06 7.77 -18.96
C LYS A 205 -2.26 9.28 -18.99
N THR A 206 -1.25 10.07 -18.64
CA THR A 206 -1.35 11.53 -18.65
C THR A 206 -1.58 12.06 -20.07
N TYR A 207 -0.87 11.53 -21.07
CA TYR A 207 -1.11 11.92 -22.48
C TYR A 207 -2.50 11.53 -22.98
N LEU A 208 -3.06 10.40 -22.53
CA LEU A 208 -4.44 10.05 -22.85
C LEU A 208 -5.41 11.10 -22.26
N LEU A 209 -5.23 11.46 -21.00
CA LEU A 209 -6.06 12.47 -20.33
C LEU A 209 -5.97 13.85 -21.01
N LEU A 210 -4.78 14.26 -21.46
CA LEU A 210 -4.57 15.53 -22.19
C LEU A 210 -5.27 15.57 -23.55
N LYS A 211 -5.53 14.43 -24.19
CA LYS A 211 -6.26 14.37 -25.46
C LYS A 211 -7.79 14.39 -25.29
N GLU A 212 -8.28 14.13 -24.10
CA GLU A 212 -9.71 14.15 -23.77
C GLU A 212 -10.19 15.55 -23.35
N TYR A 213 -9.26 16.50 -23.18
CA TYR A 213 -9.49 17.89 -22.85
C TYR A 213 -8.97 18.79 -24.00
#